data_b1672bc7056d30baf2baa5b61f2d0b5f
#
_entry.id   b1672bc7056d30baf2baa5b61f2d0b5f
#
_cell.length_a   1.000
_cell.length_b   1.000
_cell.length_c   1.000
_cell.angle_alpha   90.00
_cell.angle_beta   90.00
_cell.angle_gamma   90.00
#
_symmetry.space_group_name_H-M   'P 1'
#
loop_
_entity.id
_entity.type
_entity.pdbx_description
1 polymer ?
#
loop_
_entity_poly.entity_id
_entity_poly.type
_entity_poly.pdbx_seq_one_letter_code
_entity_poly.pdbx_strand_id
1 'polypeptide(L)' 'MEIDCRGLSCPEPVIRTKKAIKDEPESIDVLVDQRAPLENVQRFLKAMKYNVTAENLGGEWRIKATR' A
#
# COMPACT_ATOMS: atom_id res chain seq x y z
N MET A 1 -8.41 -7.02 -3.55
CA MET A 1 -8.79 -5.98 -2.56
C MET A 1 -8.07 -4.69 -2.87
N GLU A 2 -8.76 -3.59 -2.84
CA GLU A 2 -8.18 -2.27 -3.11
C GLU A 2 -8.45 -1.32 -1.96
N ILE A 3 -7.42 -0.57 -1.57
CA ILE A 3 -7.53 0.43 -0.50
C ILE A 3 -7.13 1.78 -1.10
N ASP A 4 -8.01 2.76 -0.97
CA ASP A 4 -7.73 4.11 -1.44
C ASP A 4 -7.19 4.94 -0.28
N CYS A 5 -5.90 5.24 -0.32
CA CYS A 5 -5.23 6.05 0.69
C CYS A 5 -4.81 7.41 0.14
N ARG A 6 -5.39 7.83 -0.98
CA ARG A 6 -5.10 9.15 -1.54
C ARG A 6 -5.62 10.23 -0.62
N GLY A 7 -4.88 11.32 -0.52
CA GLY A 7 -5.23 12.42 0.37
C GLY A 7 -4.92 12.18 1.84
N LEU A 8 -4.34 11.03 2.18
CA LEU A 8 -3.97 10.70 3.55
C LEU A 8 -2.47 10.88 3.75
N SER A 9 -2.09 11.36 4.93
CA SER A 9 -0.68 11.51 5.29
C SER A 9 -0.28 10.40 6.25
N CYS A 10 1.02 10.11 6.33
CA CYS A 10 1.53 9.12 7.27
C CYS A 10 1.15 9.51 8.70
N PRO A 11 0.81 8.53 9.55
CA PRO A 11 0.91 7.09 9.32
C PRO A 11 -0.38 6.42 8.81
N GLU A 12 -1.41 7.18 8.42
CA GLU A 12 -2.72 6.63 8.05
C GLU A 12 -2.68 5.55 6.96
N PRO A 13 -1.96 5.74 5.82
CA PRO A 13 -1.93 4.69 4.80
C PRO A 13 -1.38 3.37 5.33
N VAL A 14 -0.36 3.42 6.18
CA VAL A 14 0.22 2.22 6.77
C VAL A 14 -0.78 1.56 7.71
N ILE A 15 -1.47 2.35 8.52
CA ILE A 15 -2.47 1.83 9.46
C ILE A 15 -3.61 1.14 8.72
N ARG A 16 -4.10 1.75 7.64
CA ARG A 16 -5.17 1.17 6.83
C ARG A 16 -4.73 -0.11 6.16
N THR A 17 -3.49 -0.13 5.65
CA THR A 17 -2.93 -1.33 5.04
C THR A 17 -2.78 -2.44 6.06
N LYS A 18 -2.32 -2.10 7.26
CA LYS A 18 -2.17 -3.06 8.34
C LYS A 18 -3.50 -3.72 8.70
N LYS A 19 -4.58 -2.92 8.77
CA LYS A 19 -5.90 -3.46 9.04
C LYS A 19 -6.39 -4.36 7.92
N ALA A 20 -6.11 -3.98 6.67
CA ALA A 20 -6.56 -4.72 5.51
C ALA A 20 -5.90 -6.10 5.40
N ILE A 21 -4.62 -6.21 5.76
CA ILE A 21 -3.91 -7.49 5.66
C ILE A 21 -4.14 -8.41 6.84
N LYS A 22 -4.96 -7.99 7.80
CA LYS A 22 -5.28 -8.82 8.97
C LYS A 22 -5.88 -10.16 8.56
N ASP A 23 -6.65 -10.18 7.47
CA ASP A 23 -7.27 -11.38 6.93
C ASP A 23 -6.34 -12.12 5.96
N GLU A 24 -5.10 -11.68 5.85
CA GLU A 24 -4.07 -12.29 4.99
C GLU A 24 -4.53 -12.48 3.54
N PRO A 25 -5.00 -11.41 2.86
CA PRO A 25 -5.44 -11.54 1.47
C PRO A 25 -4.28 -11.95 0.56
N GLU A 26 -4.59 -12.69 -0.50
CA GLU A 26 -3.57 -13.10 -1.45
C GLU A 26 -3.04 -11.93 -2.27
N SER A 27 -3.87 -10.93 -2.50
CA SER A 27 -3.46 -9.73 -3.22
C SER A 27 -4.15 -8.50 -2.64
N ILE A 28 -3.43 -7.39 -2.69
CA ILE A 28 -3.94 -6.12 -2.21
C ILE A 28 -3.35 -5.00 -3.06
N ASP A 29 -4.19 -4.05 -3.42
CA ASP A 29 -3.77 -2.85 -4.14
C ASP A 29 -3.99 -1.65 -3.23
N VAL A 30 -2.97 -0.79 -3.10
CA VAL A 30 -3.07 0.40 -2.27
C VAL A 30 -2.78 1.62 -3.14
N LEU A 31 -3.71 2.56 -3.18
CA LEU A 31 -3.54 3.81 -3.92
C LEU A 31 -3.01 4.89 -2.99
N VAL A 32 -1.92 5.53 -3.38
CA VAL A 32 -1.33 6.64 -2.62
C VAL A 32 -0.97 7.77 -3.59
N ASP A 33 -0.95 8.99 -3.08
CA ASP A 33 -0.64 10.16 -3.91
C ASP A 33 0.54 10.98 -3.37
N GLN A 34 1.29 10.43 -2.44
CA GLN A 34 2.48 11.07 -1.90
C GLN A 34 3.61 10.06 -1.75
N ARG A 35 4.84 10.58 -1.80
CA ARG A 35 6.02 9.70 -1.78
C ARG A 35 6.23 9.02 -0.43
N ALA A 36 6.00 9.71 0.67
CA ALA A 36 6.22 9.12 1.99
C ALA A 36 5.31 7.90 2.23
N PRO A 37 4.00 7.97 1.99
CA PRO A 37 3.16 6.78 2.06
C PRO A 37 3.57 5.70 1.08
N LEU A 38 3.99 6.09 -0.13
CA LEU A 38 4.45 5.12 -1.13
C LEU A 38 5.59 4.27 -0.57
N GLU A 39 6.59 4.90 0.00
CA GLU A 39 7.74 4.19 0.54
C GLU A 39 7.39 3.38 1.78
N ASN A 40 6.62 3.97 2.69
CA ASN A 40 6.29 3.33 3.95
C ASN A 40 5.39 2.12 3.79
N VAL A 41 4.37 2.21 2.93
CA VAL A 41 3.47 1.10 2.66
C VAL A 41 4.22 -0.04 1.98
N GLN A 42 5.07 0.28 1.01
CA GLN A 42 5.88 -0.76 0.36
C GLN A 42 6.77 -1.48 1.36
N ARG A 43 7.45 -0.72 2.22
CA ARG A 43 8.32 -1.30 3.23
C ARG A 43 7.55 -2.22 4.18
N PHE A 44 6.38 -1.77 4.61
CA PHE A 44 5.54 -2.56 5.49
C PHE A 44 5.10 -3.86 4.83
N LEU A 45 4.61 -3.79 3.59
CA LEU A 45 4.14 -4.97 2.89
C LEU A 45 5.26 -5.97 2.62
N LYS A 46 6.46 -5.48 2.30
CA LYS A 46 7.62 -6.35 2.14
C LYS A 46 7.98 -7.05 3.45
N ALA A 47 7.91 -6.31 4.56
CA ALA A 47 8.18 -6.89 5.88
C ALA A 47 7.16 -7.97 6.23
N MET A 48 5.95 -7.87 5.69
CA MET A 48 4.91 -8.89 5.87
C MET A 48 4.98 -9.99 4.82
N LYS A 49 6.09 -10.05 4.07
CA LYS A 49 6.42 -11.09 3.10
C LYS A 49 5.54 -11.11 1.85
N TYR A 50 5.04 -9.96 1.47
CA TYR A 50 4.37 -9.81 0.20
C TYR A 50 5.39 -9.49 -0.89
N ASN A 51 5.09 -9.90 -2.12
CA ASN A 51 5.79 -9.43 -3.30
C ASN A 51 5.17 -8.11 -3.71
N VAL A 52 5.97 -7.04 -3.69
CA VAL A 52 5.45 -5.68 -3.83
C VAL A 52 5.99 -5.01 -5.08
N THR A 53 5.10 -4.43 -5.86
CA THR A 53 5.46 -3.59 -7.00
C THR A 53 4.66 -2.28 -6.90
N ALA A 54 5.18 -1.23 -7.51
CA ALA A 54 4.49 0.05 -7.54
C ALA A 54 4.37 0.55 -8.97
N GLU A 55 3.17 1.00 -9.34
CA GLU A 55 2.87 1.53 -10.66
C GLU A 55 2.64 3.03 -10.54
N ASN A 56 3.37 3.82 -11.35
CA ASN A 56 3.20 5.25 -11.40
C ASN A 56 2.03 5.59 -12.33
N LEU A 57 1.01 6.26 -11.77
CA LEU A 57 -0.21 6.61 -12.51
C LEU A 57 -0.27 8.09 -12.90
N GLY A 58 0.86 8.81 -12.80
CA GLY A 58 0.89 10.24 -13.11
C GLY A 58 0.37 11.08 -11.94
N GLY A 59 1.22 11.32 -10.94
CA GLY A 59 0.85 12.07 -9.75
C GLY A 59 0.33 11.21 -8.60
N GLU A 60 0.13 9.94 -8.84
CA GLU A 60 -0.24 8.99 -7.78
C GLU A 60 0.34 7.61 -8.14
N TRP A 61 0.27 6.69 -7.21
CA TRP A 61 0.83 5.35 -7.39
C TRP A 61 -0.13 4.29 -6.92
N ARG A 62 -0.12 3.16 -7.63
CA ARG A 62 -0.80 1.95 -7.18
C ARG A 62 0.25 0.97 -6.70
N ILE A 63 0.19 0.62 -5.43
CA ILE A 63 1.09 -0.38 -4.86
C ILE A 63 0.38 -1.73 -4.94
N LYS A 64 0.98 -2.67 -5.65
CA LYS A 64 0.41 -4.02 -5.78
C LYS A 64 1.22 -4.98 -4.94
N ALA A 65 0.56 -5.70 -4.08
CA ALA A 65 1.19 -6.69 -3.23
C ALA A 65 0.49 -8.04 -3.41
N THR A 66 1.29 -9.08 -3.61
CA THR A 66 0.77 -10.43 -3.79
C THR A 66 1.59 -11.41 -2.95
N ARG A 67 0.97 -12.51 -2.60
CA ARG A 67 1.65 -13.59 -1.90
C ARG A 67 2.00 -14.75 -2.78
#